data_90f5880f0212bafcaf5d4eb68ef906d5
#
_entry.id   90f5880f0212bafcaf5d4eb68ef906d5
#
_cell.length_a   1.000
_cell.length_b   1.000
_cell.length_c   1.000
_cell.angle_alpha   90.00
_cell.angle_beta   90.00
_cell.angle_gamma   90.00
#
_symmetry.space_group_name_H-M   'P 1'
#
loop_
_entity.id
_entity.type
_entity.pdbx_description
1 polymer ?
#
loop_
_entity_poly.entity_id
_entity_poly.type
_entity_poly.pdbx_seq_one_letter_code
_entity_poly.pdbx_strand_id
1 'polypeptide(L)'
;YTGLLELDGEKRLEHIEKIGEKLANEYCLQAAVITGIEYVKEQKAAPALISDRNEKNSMQMGNLVVENGQVYWCFAPKTGGSYSGTGDLFASVLSAGLVKRMSMMTCVELAVKFLSKAIAETVQEGTDRNDGVCFEKYLEELCKIEK
;
A
#
# COMPACT_ATOMS: atom_id res chain seq x y z
N TYR A 1 9.15 -8.94 -17.77
CA TYR A 1 9.00 -8.11 -16.55
C TYR A 1 10.32 -7.58 -15.98
N THR A 2 11.46 -7.92 -16.57
CA THR A 2 12.79 -7.45 -16.13
C THR A 2 13.03 -5.95 -16.33
N GLY A 3 12.33 -5.29 -17.25
CA GLY A 3 12.51 -3.86 -17.52
C GLY A 3 11.94 -2.89 -16.47
N LEU A 4 11.09 -3.36 -15.54
CA LEU A 4 10.50 -2.53 -14.48
C LEU A 4 11.50 -2.12 -13.39
N LEU A 5 12.54 -2.93 -13.17
CA LEU A 5 13.56 -2.69 -12.14
C LEU A 5 14.59 -1.62 -12.56
N GLU A 6 14.69 -1.33 -13.85
CA GLU A 6 15.63 -0.35 -14.41
C GLU A 6 15.03 1.05 -14.58
N LEU A 7 13.72 1.22 -14.32
CA LEU A 7 13.05 2.49 -14.45
C LEU A 7 13.27 3.35 -13.19
N ASP A 8 13.54 4.63 -13.44
CA ASP A 8 13.52 5.69 -12.44
C ASP A 8 12.18 5.74 -11.69
N GLY A 9 12.19 6.16 -10.42
CA GLY A 9 11.05 6.05 -9.51
C GLY A 9 9.71 6.54 -10.09
N GLU A 10 9.67 7.76 -10.66
CA GLU A 10 8.44 8.33 -11.26
C GLU A 10 8.02 7.56 -12.52
N LYS A 11 8.95 7.24 -13.41
CA LYS A 11 8.67 6.46 -14.63
C LYS A 11 8.17 5.04 -14.32
N ARG A 12 8.65 4.47 -13.22
CA ARG A 12 8.18 3.17 -12.75
C ARG A 12 6.71 3.24 -12.31
N LEU A 13 6.32 4.28 -11.59
CA LEU A 13 4.93 4.48 -11.18
C LEU A 13 4.02 4.67 -12.40
N GLU A 14 4.38 5.54 -13.34
CA GLU A 14 3.63 5.72 -14.60
C GLU A 14 3.46 4.42 -15.39
N HIS A 15 4.50 3.58 -15.41
CA HIS A 15 4.41 2.29 -16.10
C HIS A 15 3.46 1.33 -15.40
N ILE A 16 3.44 1.32 -14.06
CA ILE A 16 2.53 0.51 -13.27
C ILE A 16 1.08 1.00 -13.45
N GLU A 17 0.85 2.31 -13.53
CA GLU A 17 -0.47 2.89 -13.85
C GLU A 17 -1.00 2.35 -15.18
N LYS A 18 -0.20 2.42 -16.25
CA LYS A 18 -0.56 1.88 -17.57
C LYS A 18 -0.88 0.38 -17.53
N ILE A 19 -0.17 -0.39 -16.70
CA ILE A 19 -0.46 -1.82 -16.50
C ILE A 19 -1.83 -1.97 -15.81
N GLY A 20 -2.08 -1.21 -14.74
CA GLY A 20 -3.36 -1.23 -14.02
C GLY A 20 -4.55 -0.87 -14.90
N GLU A 21 -4.43 0.22 -15.67
CA GLU A 21 -5.45 0.64 -16.64
C GLU A 21 -5.69 -0.42 -17.72
N LYS A 22 -4.60 -0.99 -18.27
CA LYS A 22 -4.70 -2.06 -19.26
C LYS A 22 -5.43 -3.27 -18.71
N LEU A 23 -5.09 -3.71 -17.49
CA LEU A 23 -5.77 -4.83 -16.82
C LEU A 23 -7.27 -4.54 -16.62
N ALA A 24 -7.60 -3.36 -16.09
CA ALA A 24 -8.99 -2.97 -15.88
C ALA A 24 -9.79 -2.98 -17.18
N ASN A 25 -9.23 -2.45 -18.26
CA ASN A 25 -9.90 -2.36 -19.58
C ASN A 25 -9.99 -3.72 -20.26
N GLU A 26 -8.89 -4.50 -20.31
CA GLU A 26 -8.83 -5.79 -21.02
C GLU A 26 -9.79 -6.82 -20.41
N TYR A 27 -9.93 -6.81 -19.09
CA TYR A 27 -10.80 -7.76 -18.37
C TYR A 27 -12.15 -7.15 -17.95
N CYS A 28 -12.47 -5.94 -18.42
CA CYS A 28 -13.73 -5.22 -18.10
C CYS A 28 -13.98 -5.17 -16.59
N LEU A 29 -12.93 -4.89 -15.79
CA LEU A 29 -13.03 -4.82 -14.33
C LEU A 29 -13.59 -3.49 -13.87
N GLN A 30 -14.45 -3.50 -12.84
CA GLN A 30 -14.90 -2.28 -12.17
C GLN A 30 -13.76 -1.63 -11.38
N ALA A 31 -12.86 -2.46 -10.82
CA ALA A 31 -11.66 -2.01 -10.15
C ALA A 31 -10.53 -3.02 -10.30
N ALA A 32 -9.28 -2.53 -10.31
CA ALA A 32 -8.07 -3.33 -10.22
C ALA A 32 -7.15 -2.73 -9.14
N VAL A 33 -6.50 -3.60 -8.36
CA VAL A 33 -5.55 -3.17 -7.31
C VAL A 33 -4.22 -3.87 -7.53
N ILE A 34 -3.13 -3.10 -7.58
CA ILE A 34 -1.75 -3.62 -7.62
C ILE A 34 -1.07 -3.19 -6.33
N THR A 35 -0.69 -4.17 -5.51
CA THR A 35 -0.15 -3.93 -4.16
C THR A 35 1.35 -4.21 -4.07
N GLY A 36 1.98 -3.75 -2.98
CA GLY A 36 3.34 -4.14 -2.66
C GLY A 36 4.41 -3.47 -3.50
N ILE A 37 4.15 -2.27 -4.01
CA ILE A 37 5.08 -1.52 -4.85
C ILE A 37 6.02 -0.73 -3.95
N GLU A 38 7.29 -1.13 -3.92
CA GLU A 38 8.32 -0.38 -3.19
C GLU A 38 8.69 0.88 -3.97
N TYR A 39 8.66 2.01 -3.31
CA TYR A 39 8.97 3.32 -3.87
C TYR A 39 9.87 4.10 -2.91
N VAL A 40 10.94 4.67 -3.45
CA VAL A 40 11.80 5.60 -2.72
C VAL A 40 11.35 7.02 -3.08
N LYS A 41 10.80 7.74 -2.11
CA LYS A 41 10.43 9.14 -2.31
C LYS A 41 11.70 9.98 -2.34
N GLU A 42 12.11 10.42 -3.54
CA GLU A 42 13.17 11.41 -3.66
C GLU A 42 12.66 12.76 -3.14
N GLN A 43 13.29 13.25 -2.10
CA GLN A 43 13.07 14.64 -1.72
C GLN A 43 13.77 15.54 -2.74
N LYS A 44 13.00 16.29 -3.53
CA LYS A 44 13.54 17.43 -4.29
C LYS A 44 14.18 18.37 -3.26
N ALA A 45 15.51 18.50 -3.33
CA ALA A 45 16.29 19.35 -2.44
C ALA A 45 15.68 20.75 -2.36
N ALA A 46 15.08 21.09 -1.23
CA ALA A 46 14.81 22.48 -0.89
C ALA A 46 16.15 23.18 -0.67
N PRO A 47 16.33 24.46 -1.07
CA PRO A 47 17.59 25.16 -0.88
C PRO A 47 17.94 25.18 0.61
N ALA A 48 19.14 24.75 0.91
CA ALA A 48 19.67 24.54 2.24
C ALA A 48 19.66 25.83 3.07
N LEU A 49 18.77 25.89 4.05
CA LEU A 49 18.92 26.68 5.25
C LEU A 49 18.58 25.80 6.45
N ILE A 50 19.64 25.26 7.04
CA ILE A 50 19.72 24.72 8.41
C ILE A 50 18.67 23.66 8.77
N SER A 51 19.02 22.40 8.76
CA SER A 51 18.94 21.47 9.89
C SER A 51 18.98 20.00 9.46
N ASP A 52 19.62 19.21 10.29
CA ASP A 52 19.61 17.74 10.42
C ASP A 52 19.69 16.88 9.14
N ARG A 53 20.95 16.53 8.84
CA ARG A 53 21.40 15.56 7.82
C ARG A 53 20.98 14.11 8.10
N ASN A 54 19.80 13.83 8.63
CA ASN A 54 19.32 12.50 8.96
C ASN A 54 17.94 12.11 8.41
N GLU A 55 17.37 12.88 7.50
CA GLU A 55 16.20 12.38 6.76
C GLU A 55 16.68 11.48 5.61
N LYS A 56 16.90 10.22 5.96
CA LYS A 56 17.13 9.12 5.03
C LYS A 56 15.96 9.05 4.05
N ASN A 57 16.23 8.88 2.75
CA ASN A 57 15.26 8.49 1.73
C ASN A 57 14.29 7.46 2.31
N SER A 58 13.07 7.87 2.62
CA SER A 58 12.10 6.99 3.27
C SER A 58 11.51 6.07 2.22
N MET A 59 11.78 4.77 2.36
CA MET A 59 11.15 3.77 1.52
C MET A 59 9.67 3.68 1.85
N GLN A 60 8.84 3.76 0.83
CA GLN A 60 7.39 3.66 0.94
C GLN A 60 6.88 2.40 0.25
N MET A 61 5.76 1.93 0.71
CA MET A 61 4.97 0.88 0.08
C MET A 61 3.77 1.52 -0.59
N GLY A 62 3.68 1.39 -1.91
CA GLY A 62 2.60 1.92 -2.73
C GLY A 62 1.58 0.84 -3.09
N ASN A 63 0.32 1.26 -3.17
CA ASN A 63 -0.78 0.46 -3.68
C ASN A 63 -1.50 1.28 -4.74
N LEU A 64 -1.54 0.78 -5.97
CA LEU A 64 -2.27 1.37 -7.07
C LEU A 64 -3.70 0.87 -7.06
N VAL A 65 -4.66 1.77 -7.22
CA VAL A 65 -6.07 1.47 -7.43
C VAL A 65 -6.50 2.08 -8.77
N VAL A 66 -7.05 1.27 -9.65
CA VAL A 66 -7.76 1.73 -10.83
C VAL A 66 -9.23 1.41 -10.60
N GLU A 67 -10.09 2.42 -10.52
CA GLU A 67 -11.52 2.26 -10.26
C GLU A 67 -12.32 3.19 -11.17
N ASN A 68 -13.26 2.65 -11.94
CA ASN A 68 -14.09 3.40 -12.88
C ASN A 68 -13.27 4.30 -13.87
N GLY A 69 -12.12 3.82 -14.31
CA GLY A 69 -11.22 4.54 -15.21
C GLY A 69 -10.39 5.66 -14.54
N GLN A 70 -10.45 5.78 -13.23
CA GLN A 70 -9.61 6.70 -12.45
C GLN A 70 -8.49 5.95 -11.76
N VAL A 71 -7.33 6.58 -11.67
CA VAL A 71 -6.10 6.04 -11.08
C VAL A 71 -5.82 6.73 -9.77
N TYR A 72 -5.57 5.94 -8.72
CA TYR A 72 -5.26 6.42 -7.38
C TYR A 72 -4.05 5.68 -6.81
N TRP A 73 -3.27 6.38 -6.00
CA TRP A 73 -2.18 5.81 -5.23
C TRP A 73 -2.40 5.96 -3.73
N CYS A 74 -2.22 4.88 -3.00
CA CYS A 74 -2.18 4.89 -1.55
C CYS A 74 -0.79 4.46 -1.08
N PHE A 75 -0.03 5.38 -0.46
CA PHE A 75 1.31 5.15 0.04
C PHE A 75 1.33 5.07 1.56
N ALA A 76 2.19 4.19 2.09
CA ALA A 76 2.52 4.13 3.51
C ALA A 76 4.02 3.93 3.69
N PRO A 77 4.62 4.38 4.81
CA PRO A 77 6.00 4.08 5.12
C PRO A 77 6.23 2.57 5.15
N LYS A 78 7.30 2.09 4.52
CA LYS A 78 7.69 0.68 4.61
C LYS A 78 8.28 0.42 5.98
N THR A 79 7.55 -0.30 6.82
CA THR A 79 7.97 -0.71 8.17
C THR A 79 8.30 -2.19 8.17
N GLY A 80 9.46 -2.56 8.68
CA GLY A 80 9.88 -3.95 8.81
C GLY A 80 10.09 -4.69 7.48
N GLY A 81 9.89 -6.00 7.54
CA GLY A 81 10.04 -6.90 6.41
C GLY A 81 8.70 -7.35 5.83
N SER A 82 8.74 -8.48 5.09
CA SER A 82 7.54 -9.18 4.66
C SER A 82 7.13 -10.18 5.74
N TYR A 83 5.86 -10.20 6.12
CA TYR A 83 5.27 -11.13 7.09
C TYR A 83 4.23 -12.00 6.42
N SER A 84 4.15 -13.28 6.85
CA SER A 84 3.15 -14.21 6.35
C SER A 84 1.72 -13.70 6.61
N GLY A 85 0.80 -13.95 5.69
CA GLY A 85 -0.61 -13.59 5.83
C GLY A 85 -0.96 -12.12 5.61
N THR A 86 0.03 -11.21 5.40
CA THR A 86 -0.24 -9.79 5.16
C THR A 86 -1.14 -9.57 3.94
N GLY A 87 -0.87 -10.31 2.85
CA GLY A 87 -1.69 -10.24 1.63
C GLY A 87 -3.12 -10.75 1.85
N ASP A 88 -3.28 -11.81 2.64
CA ASP A 88 -4.59 -12.38 2.96
C ASP A 88 -5.42 -11.42 3.81
N LEU A 89 -4.81 -10.78 4.80
CA LEU A 89 -5.45 -9.74 5.61
C LEU A 89 -5.86 -8.54 4.75
N PHE A 90 -4.98 -8.10 3.86
CA PHE A 90 -5.28 -7.02 2.92
C PHE A 90 -6.50 -7.37 2.07
N ALA A 91 -6.50 -8.54 1.41
CA ALA A 91 -7.60 -8.99 0.57
C ALA A 91 -8.91 -9.16 1.37
N SER A 92 -8.83 -9.63 2.62
CA SER A 92 -9.98 -9.79 3.51
C SER A 92 -10.64 -8.46 3.84
N VAL A 93 -9.84 -7.41 4.14
CA VAL A 93 -10.35 -6.06 4.40
C VAL A 93 -11.03 -5.49 3.15
N LEU A 94 -10.43 -5.66 1.97
CA LEU A 94 -11.02 -5.22 0.70
C LEU A 94 -12.36 -5.92 0.46
N SER A 95 -12.41 -7.23 0.63
CA SER A 95 -13.61 -8.04 0.43
C SER A 95 -14.75 -7.60 1.36
N ALA A 96 -14.44 -7.39 2.65
CA ALA A 96 -15.41 -6.91 3.63
C ALA A 96 -15.94 -5.51 3.28
N GLY A 97 -15.06 -4.60 2.84
CA GLY A 97 -15.43 -3.26 2.42
C GLY A 97 -16.35 -3.26 1.18
N LEU A 98 -16.05 -4.11 0.20
CA LEU A 98 -16.90 -4.26 -0.99
C LEU A 98 -18.30 -4.78 -0.65
N VAL A 99 -18.42 -5.74 0.28
CA VAL A 99 -19.72 -6.20 0.78
C VAL A 99 -20.52 -5.05 1.42
N LYS A 100 -19.82 -4.13 2.07
CA LYS A 100 -20.41 -2.89 2.62
C LYS A 100 -20.64 -1.78 1.57
N ARG A 101 -20.38 -2.05 0.29
CA ARG A 101 -20.52 -1.12 -0.84
C ARG A 101 -19.61 0.12 -0.74
N MET A 102 -18.46 -0.04 -0.12
CA MET A 102 -17.42 1.00 -0.11
C MET A 102 -16.71 1.05 -1.48
N SER A 103 -16.15 2.22 -1.83
CA SER A 103 -15.27 2.31 -3.00
C SER A 103 -14.00 1.49 -2.79
N MET A 104 -13.39 1.00 -3.86
CA MET A 104 -12.14 0.25 -3.77
C MET A 104 -11.03 1.10 -3.14
N MET A 105 -10.95 2.38 -3.49
CA MET A 105 -9.99 3.31 -2.90
C MET A 105 -10.13 3.37 -1.39
N THR A 106 -11.35 3.55 -0.87
CA THR A 106 -11.61 3.57 0.58
C THR A 106 -11.24 2.24 1.25
N CYS A 107 -11.50 1.10 0.59
CA CYS A 107 -11.11 -0.22 1.10
C CYS A 107 -9.60 -0.35 1.21
N VAL A 108 -8.85 0.14 0.21
CA VAL A 108 -7.38 0.10 0.18
C VAL A 108 -6.79 1.01 1.26
N GLU A 109 -7.29 2.24 1.42
CA GLU A 109 -6.85 3.15 2.48
C GLU A 109 -7.02 2.53 3.87
N LEU A 110 -8.18 1.89 4.09
CA LEU A 110 -8.48 1.19 5.32
C LEU A 110 -7.51 0.03 5.57
N ALA A 111 -7.31 -0.82 4.56
CA ALA A 111 -6.40 -1.96 4.65
C ALA A 111 -4.96 -1.51 4.93
N VAL A 112 -4.50 -0.46 4.25
CA VAL A 112 -3.16 0.11 4.45
C VAL A 112 -3.01 0.66 5.86
N LYS A 113 -3.99 1.42 6.36
CA LYS A 113 -3.97 1.97 7.73
C LYS A 113 -3.94 0.87 8.78
N PHE A 114 -4.80 -0.13 8.64
CA PHE A 114 -4.89 -1.29 9.55
C PHE A 114 -3.58 -2.06 9.57
N LEU A 115 -3.07 -2.47 8.41
CA LEU A 115 -1.84 -3.25 8.30
C LEU A 115 -0.60 -2.49 8.72
N SER A 116 -0.51 -1.19 8.45
CA SER A 116 0.64 -0.39 8.90
C SER A 116 0.80 -0.40 10.40
N LYS A 117 -0.31 -0.36 11.16
CA LYS A 117 -0.29 -0.46 12.62
C LYS A 117 0.08 -1.86 13.10
N ALA A 118 -0.56 -2.88 12.52
CA ALA A 118 -0.29 -4.26 12.87
C ALA A 118 1.18 -4.65 12.62
N ILE A 119 1.74 -4.24 11.47
CA ILE A 119 3.14 -4.50 11.13
C ILE A 119 4.08 -3.74 12.08
N ALA A 120 3.78 -2.48 12.41
CA ALA A 120 4.63 -1.70 13.33
C ALA A 120 4.71 -2.35 14.71
N GLU A 121 3.61 -2.87 15.24
CA GLU A 121 3.60 -3.61 16.49
C GLU A 121 4.36 -4.93 16.39
N THR A 122 4.11 -5.70 15.31
CA THR A 122 4.81 -6.96 15.06
C THR A 122 6.34 -6.79 15.04
N VAL A 123 6.80 -5.70 14.42
CA VAL A 123 8.24 -5.34 14.42
C VAL A 123 8.73 -5.02 15.84
N GLN A 124 7.93 -4.27 16.61
CA GLN A 124 8.28 -3.88 17.98
C GLN A 124 8.32 -5.08 18.93
N GLU A 125 7.43 -6.04 18.75
CA GLU A 125 7.40 -7.28 19.54
C GLU A 125 8.47 -8.29 19.12
N GLY A 126 9.12 -8.10 17.97
CA GLY A 126 10.14 -9.00 17.44
C GLY A 126 9.59 -10.35 16.99
N THR A 127 8.33 -10.42 16.62
CA THR A 127 7.66 -11.64 16.16
C THR A 127 8.32 -12.21 14.91
N ASP A 128 8.44 -13.54 14.82
CA ASP A 128 9.00 -14.20 13.63
C ASP A 128 8.14 -13.92 12.40
N ARG A 129 8.79 -13.76 11.26
CA ARG A 129 8.13 -13.42 9.99
C ARG A 129 7.12 -14.48 9.53
N ASN A 130 7.33 -15.73 9.93
CA ASN A 130 6.46 -16.85 9.58
C ASN A 130 5.23 -16.95 10.48
N ASP A 131 5.28 -16.35 11.68
CA ASP A 131 4.15 -16.34 12.63
C ASP A 131 3.05 -15.35 12.25
N GLY A 132 3.33 -14.50 11.24
CA GLY A 132 2.37 -13.52 10.74
C GLY A 132 2.46 -12.18 11.46
N VAL A 133 1.37 -11.40 11.39
CA VAL A 133 1.27 -10.06 11.99
C VAL A 133 0.32 -10.05 13.18
N CYS A 134 0.68 -9.28 14.23
CA CYS A 134 -0.12 -9.07 15.43
C CYS A 134 -1.26 -8.08 15.13
N PHE A 135 -2.35 -8.56 14.58
CA PHE A 135 -3.43 -7.71 14.05
C PHE A 135 -4.67 -7.63 14.94
N GLU A 136 -4.84 -8.53 15.88
CA GLU A 136 -6.07 -8.73 16.67
C GLU A 136 -6.49 -7.47 17.42
N LYS A 137 -5.52 -6.72 17.96
CA LYS A 137 -5.76 -5.46 18.71
C LYS A 137 -6.38 -4.35 17.83
N TYR A 138 -6.22 -4.45 16.51
CA TYR A 138 -6.65 -3.43 15.56
C TYR A 138 -7.99 -3.77 14.88
N LEU A 139 -8.57 -4.95 15.15
CA LEU A 139 -9.85 -5.37 14.55
C LEU A 139 -10.98 -4.39 14.85
N GLU A 140 -10.98 -3.76 16.02
CA GLU A 140 -12.00 -2.77 16.38
C GLU A 140 -12.02 -1.56 15.42
N GLU A 141 -10.88 -1.22 14.81
CA GLU A 141 -10.81 -0.10 13.87
C GLU A 141 -11.57 -0.41 12.58
N LEU A 142 -11.62 -1.67 12.18
CA LEU A 142 -12.39 -2.12 11.03
C LEU A 142 -13.91 -2.12 11.30
N CYS A 143 -14.31 -2.21 12.57
CA CYS A 143 -15.72 -2.20 12.97
C CYS A 143 -16.30 -0.78 13.04
N LYS A 144 -15.48 0.25 13.24
CA LYS A 144 -15.90 1.65 13.41
C LYS A 144 -16.21 2.37 12.09
N ILE A 145 -16.23 1.66 10.98
CA ILE A 145 -16.57 2.23 9.68
C ILE A 145 -18.10 2.28 9.61
N GLU A 146 -18.63 3.42 10.05
CA GLU A 146 -20.04 3.74 9.86
C GLU A 146 -20.33 3.93 8.36
N LYS A 147 -21.58 3.65 7.99
CA LYS A 147 -22.10 3.73 6.62
C LYS A 147 -22.12 5.16 6.11
#